data_3093a96b48a0bc5900f65ddf2402f5d1
#
_entry.id   3093a96b48a0bc5900f65ddf2402f5d1
#
_cell.length_a   1.000
_cell.length_b   1.000
_cell.length_c   1.000
_cell.angle_alpha   90.00
_cell.angle_beta   90.00
_cell.angle_gamma   90.00
#
_symmetry.space_group_name_H-M   'P 1'
#
loop_
_entity.id
_entity.type
_entity.pdbx_description
1 polymer ?
#
loop_
_entity_poly.entity_id
_entity_poly.type
_entity_poly.pdbx_seq_one_letter_code
_entity_poly.pdbx_strand_id
1 'polypeptide(L)'
;MSWPPHVGALRFAIGDRVECSVYDSWKPGTVVCLMYRETEWPVGQTAPYQIKLDDTESLIYAPMDRNECIRRGPQAAEKQRDATPVTNPLELMKQRNTAMHSAASVARGREFTPRPMDVFIVTYPKCGTTWMTQVCHQVRTTRYLKGLLRANGKTTAEINAAFARAGPPTSDTQKDTAWSMRFGEITEVVPWDILASDCGQDLDAAQCINSPVLGKCSLSPRLFKSHETVGNIAPGGKYVCVVRDPADVFKSFFEFLPPYMGIPSGVITPEEFCDAIFAGASHSGDVWGHFRGWWDMGVDDDCEQSSMLFKNASDGDRNVFITSFEDMKNDLPTVVRRVGAFMKTEDDSGDLSEHDVTSVCEMCDFKFMRRNSEKFDDHFVRREMWRRIQIPEHEWAGGGVGKVREGGGGDLPESVREKIDEKWAEVMKPRGFPSYQDFRAAIEARNVRWDQK
;
A
#
# COMPACT_ATOMS: atom_id res chain seq x y z
N MET A 1 39.88 18.77 -12.64
CA MET A 1 39.51 17.97 -13.82
C MET A 1 38.03 17.83 -13.84
N SER A 2 37.33 18.13 -14.92
CA SER A 2 35.89 17.91 -15.05
C SER A 2 35.65 16.62 -15.82
N TRP A 3 34.73 15.81 -15.33
CA TRP A 3 34.25 14.60 -16.06
C TRP A 3 32.82 14.84 -16.54
N PRO A 4 32.33 14.13 -17.56
CA PRO A 4 30.99 14.32 -18.08
C PRO A 4 29.94 13.91 -17.03
N PRO A 5 28.76 14.59 -16.99
CA PRO A 5 27.68 14.19 -16.10
C PRO A 5 27.25 12.77 -16.39
N HIS A 6 26.89 12.02 -15.33
CA HIS A 6 26.39 10.67 -15.47
C HIS A 6 25.02 10.70 -16.18
N VAL A 7 24.86 9.85 -17.19
CA VAL A 7 23.60 9.68 -17.93
C VAL A 7 23.24 8.19 -17.91
N GLY A 8 22.14 7.86 -17.25
CA GLY A 8 21.62 6.50 -17.15
C GLY A 8 21.38 6.04 -15.70
N ALA A 9 20.92 4.79 -15.55
CA ALA A 9 20.76 4.16 -14.23
C ALA A 9 22.13 3.79 -13.65
N LEU A 10 22.27 4.01 -12.33
CA LEU A 10 23.50 3.64 -11.60
C LEU A 10 23.55 2.13 -11.36
N ARG A 11 24.71 1.52 -11.49
CA ARG A 11 24.92 0.06 -11.35
C ARG A 11 24.94 -0.41 -9.89
N PHE A 12 25.21 0.49 -8.95
CA PHE A 12 25.33 0.16 -7.53
C PHE A 12 24.38 1.03 -6.69
N ALA A 13 23.86 0.46 -5.59
CA ALA A 13 23.04 1.12 -4.58
C ALA A 13 23.85 1.49 -3.33
N ILE A 14 23.30 2.35 -2.49
CA ILE A 14 23.86 2.61 -1.15
C ILE A 14 23.90 1.30 -0.36
N GLY A 15 25.04 1.01 0.26
CA GLY A 15 25.31 -0.23 0.96
C GLY A 15 25.97 -1.33 0.13
N ASP A 16 26.04 -1.17 -1.22
CA ASP A 16 26.72 -2.14 -2.06
C ASP A 16 28.23 -2.17 -1.80
N ARG A 17 28.77 -3.40 -1.80
CA ARG A 17 30.20 -3.64 -1.70
C ARG A 17 30.83 -3.54 -3.06
N VAL A 18 31.86 -2.69 -3.16
CA VAL A 18 32.53 -2.35 -4.40
C VAL A 18 34.04 -2.33 -4.23
N GLU A 19 34.75 -2.43 -5.33
CA GLU A 19 36.16 -2.06 -5.41
C GLU A 19 36.30 -0.80 -6.26
N CYS A 20 37.02 0.17 -5.74
CA CYS A 20 37.32 1.43 -6.42
C CYS A 20 38.77 1.48 -6.83
N SER A 21 39.02 2.00 -8.04
CA SER A 21 40.36 2.30 -8.52
C SER A 21 40.87 3.56 -7.81
N VAL A 22 41.87 3.37 -6.94
CA VAL A 22 42.52 4.45 -6.19
C VAL A 22 44.02 4.42 -6.56
N TYR A 23 44.46 5.40 -7.35
CA TYR A 23 45.75 5.42 -7.98
C TYR A 23 45.94 4.14 -8.81
N ASP A 24 46.94 3.32 -8.52
CA ASP A 24 47.28 2.08 -9.26
C ASP A 24 46.77 0.79 -8.58
N SER A 25 45.82 0.92 -7.61
CA SER A 25 45.32 -0.23 -6.86
C SER A 25 43.81 -0.23 -6.71
N TRP A 26 43.22 -1.41 -6.61
CA TRP A 26 41.82 -1.60 -6.31
C TRP A 26 41.61 -1.69 -4.79
N LYS A 27 40.76 -0.85 -4.25
CA LYS A 27 40.44 -0.78 -2.83
C LYS A 27 38.98 -1.17 -2.57
N PRO A 28 38.74 -2.11 -1.63
CA PRO A 28 37.38 -2.46 -1.25
C PRO A 28 36.75 -1.35 -0.40
N GLY A 29 35.45 -1.18 -0.57
CA GLY A 29 34.66 -0.20 0.16
C GLY A 29 33.16 -0.41 0.03
N THR A 30 32.39 0.45 0.66
CA THR A 30 30.91 0.46 0.61
C THR A 30 30.41 1.76 0.02
N VAL A 31 29.44 1.70 -0.90
CA VAL A 31 28.75 2.88 -1.43
C VAL A 31 27.94 3.53 -0.30
N VAL A 32 28.18 4.81 -0.02
CA VAL A 32 27.52 5.55 1.05
C VAL A 32 26.65 6.70 0.56
N CYS A 33 26.88 7.19 -0.68
CA CYS A 33 26.04 8.22 -1.29
C CYS A 33 26.00 8.05 -2.80
N LEU A 34 24.85 8.36 -3.41
CA LEU A 34 24.67 8.39 -4.87
C LEU A 34 24.62 9.83 -5.35
N MET A 35 25.07 10.08 -6.58
CA MET A 35 25.11 11.42 -7.20
C MET A 35 25.78 12.45 -6.30
N TYR A 36 26.89 12.06 -5.68
CA TYR A 36 27.65 12.85 -4.72
C TYR A 36 28.17 14.13 -5.35
N ARG A 37 28.20 15.21 -4.58
CA ARG A 37 28.74 16.50 -4.97
C ARG A 37 29.44 17.20 -3.82
N GLU A 38 30.59 17.78 -4.10
CA GLU A 38 31.23 18.72 -3.18
C GLU A 38 30.81 20.17 -3.45
N THR A 39 30.86 20.99 -2.41
CA THR A 39 30.41 22.37 -2.46
C THR A 39 31.18 23.21 -3.47
N GLU A 40 32.45 22.87 -3.66
CA GLU A 40 33.39 23.62 -4.53
C GLU A 40 33.34 23.18 -6.01
N TRP A 41 32.56 22.15 -6.34
CA TRP A 41 32.47 21.70 -7.73
C TRP A 41 31.55 22.60 -8.56
N PRO A 42 31.83 22.74 -9.86
CA PRO A 42 30.97 23.50 -10.78
C PRO A 42 29.52 23.05 -10.71
N VAL A 43 28.59 23.98 -10.94
CA VAL A 43 27.14 23.70 -10.93
C VAL A 43 26.85 22.62 -11.97
N GLY A 44 26.13 21.55 -11.54
CA GLY A 44 25.78 20.40 -12.39
C GLY A 44 26.83 19.29 -12.43
N GLN A 45 27.99 19.45 -11.81
CA GLN A 45 28.98 18.38 -11.71
C GLN A 45 28.67 17.50 -10.48
N THR A 46 28.52 16.18 -10.71
CA THR A 46 28.28 15.15 -9.69
C THR A 46 29.14 13.94 -9.98
N ALA A 47 29.53 13.21 -8.94
CA ALA A 47 30.11 11.88 -9.06
C ALA A 47 29.01 10.82 -8.84
N PRO A 48 28.92 9.76 -9.63
CA PRO A 48 27.93 8.71 -9.46
C PRO A 48 27.86 8.13 -8.05
N TYR A 49 29.02 7.97 -7.39
CA TYR A 49 29.13 7.33 -6.09
C TYR A 49 30.11 8.05 -5.17
N GLN A 50 29.75 8.14 -3.87
CA GLN A 50 30.70 8.30 -2.78
C GLN A 50 30.85 6.97 -2.06
N ILE A 51 32.08 6.58 -1.75
CA ILE A 51 32.44 5.27 -1.21
C ILE A 51 33.25 5.45 0.07
N LYS A 52 32.92 4.72 1.12
CA LYS A 52 33.72 4.57 2.33
C LYS A 52 34.65 3.38 2.16
N LEU A 53 35.95 3.61 2.16
CA LEU A 53 36.96 2.57 2.05
C LEU A 53 37.07 1.78 3.34
N ASP A 54 37.35 0.47 3.25
CA ASP A 54 37.44 -0.43 4.41
C ASP A 54 38.74 -0.27 5.19
N ASP A 55 39.85 0.00 4.51
CA ASP A 55 41.17 0.04 5.11
C ASP A 55 41.47 1.34 5.85
N THR A 56 40.93 2.45 5.40
CA THR A 56 41.19 3.77 5.96
C THR A 56 39.97 4.46 6.54
N GLU A 57 38.78 3.87 6.34
CA GLU A 57 37.46 4.51 6.59
C GLU A 57 37.27 5.86 5.86
N SER A 58 38.18 6.23 4.97
CA SER A 58 38.14 7.46 4.20
C SER A 58 37.01 7.46 3.19
N LEU A 59 36.42 8.63 2.98
CA LEU A 59 35.44 8.84 1.93
C LEU A 59 36.13 9.24 0.63
N ILE A 60 35.87 8.51 -0.43
CA ILE A 60 36.31 8.83 -1.79
C ILE A 60 35.10 8.91 -2.71
N TYR A 61 35.28 9.34 -3.95
CA TYR A 61 34.23 9.30 -4.95
C TYR A 61 34.71 8.61 -6.23
N ALA A 62 33.79 7.90 -6.91
CA ALA A 62 34.02 7.35 -8.25
C ALA A 62 33.51 8.38 -9.27
N PRO A 63 34.39 8.97 -10.09
CA PRO A 63 34.00 10.04 -11.02
C PRO A 63 33.11 9.56 -12.17
N MET A 64 33.12 8.29 -12.47
CA MET A 64 32.31 7.67 -13.52
C MET A 64 31.81 6.29 -13.08
N ASP A 65 30.62 5.93 -13.52
CA ASP A 65 30.06 4.57 -13.32
C ASP A 65 30.55 3.61 -14.42
N ARG A 66 31.84 3.28 -14.37
CA ARG A 66 32.52 2.38 -15.30
C ARG A 66 33.46 1.45 -14.57
N ASN A 67 33.74 0.30 -15.19
CA ASN A 67 34.61 -0.72 -14.59
C ASN A 67 36.05 -0.23 -14.33
N GLU A 68 36.50 0.80 -15.03
CA GLU A 68 37.82 1.41 -14.83
C GLU A 68 37.88 2.23 -13.51
N CYS A 69 36.73 2.70 -12.99
CA CYS A 69 36.65 3.51 -11.79
C CYS A 69 36.11 2.75 -10.59
N ILE A 70 35.06 1.94 -10.83
CA ILE A 70 34.33 1.21 -9.81
C ILE A 70 33.78 -0.10 -10.39
N ARG A 71 33.96 -1.19 -9.65
CA ARG A 71 33.44 -2.51 -10.00
C ARG A 71 32.92 -3.24 -8.78
N ARG A 72 32.19 -4.32 -8.98
CA ARG A 72 31.69 -5.15 -7.88
C ARG A 72 32.85 -5.81 -7.16
N GLY A 73 32.92 -5.66 -5.84
CA GLY A 73 34.01 -6.22 -5.02
C GLY A 73 33.90 -7.75 -4.87
N PRO A 74 35.04 -8.45 -4.65
CA PRO A 74 35.07 -9.91 -4.51
C PRO A 74 34.18 -10.44 -3.37
N GLN A 75 34.07 -9.73 -2.25
CA GLN A 75 33.21 -10.11 -1.13
C GLN A 75 31.70 -10.03 -1.42
N ALA A 76 31.31 -9.23 -2.42
CA ALA A 76 29.91 -9.26 -2.89
C ALA A 76 29.62 -10.53 -3.68
N ALA A 77 30.61 -11.08 -4.39
CA ALA A 77 30.49 -12.37 -5.06
C ALA A 77 30.49 -13.56 -4.08
N GLU A 78 31.20 -13.47 -2.96
CA GLU A 78 31.20 -14.50 -1.90
C GLU A 78 29.91 -14.50 -1.08
N LYS A 79 29.38 -13.32 -0.70
CA LYS A 79 28.05 -13.26 -0.04
C LYS A 79 26.90 -13.73 -0.93
N GLN A 80 27.02 -13.58 -2.25
CA GLN A 80 26.08 -14.20 -3.19
C GLN A 80 26.29 -15.70 -3.39
N ARG A 81 27.48 -16.23 -3.08
CA ARG A 81 27.78 -17.67 -3.17
C ARG A 81 27.46 -18.44 -1.88
N ASP A 82 27.41 -17.77 -0.72
CA ASP A 82 27.00 -18.37 0.56
C ASP A 82 25.49 -18.35 0.81
N ALA A 83 24.71 -17.58 0.04
CA ALA A 83 23.30 -17.86 -0.10
C ALA A 83 23.18 -19.13 -0.96
N THR A 84 23.10 -20.29 -0.32
CA THR A 84 22.64 -21.53 -0.94
C THR A 84 21.48 -21.13 -1.87
N PRO A 85 21.51 -21.44 -3.18
CA PRO A 85 20.38 -21.08 -4.04
C PRO A 85 19.14 -21.65 -3.36
N VAL A 86 18.17 -20.81 -3.00
CA VAL A 86 16.92 -21.26 -2.41
C VAL A 86 16.25 -22.09 -3.49
N THR A 87 16.50 -23.39 -3.48
CA THR A 87 16.00 -24.34 -4.49
C THR A 87 14.53 -24.63 -4.29
N ASN A 88 13.98 -24.30 -3.09
CA ASN A 88 12.59 -24.48 -2.75
C ASN A 88 11.80 -23.17 -3.07
N PRO A 89 10.86 -23.19 -4.02
CA PRO A 89 10.06 -22.02 -4.40
C PRO A 89 9.29 -21.40 -3.23
N LEU A 90 8.83 -22.20 -2.28
CA LEU A 90 8.12 -21.75 -1.11
C LEU A 90 9.04 -20.95 -0.18
N GLU A 91 10.25 -21.40 0.07
CA GLU A 91 11.22 -20.68 0.89
C GLU A 91 11.68 -19.39 0.19
N LEU A 92 11.84 -19.41 -1.14
CA LEU A 92 12.12 -18.20 -1.91
C LEU A 92 10.97 -17.18 -1.77
N MET A 93 9.73 -17.63 -1.86
CA MET A 93 8.55 -16.77 -1.68
C MET A 93 8.51 -16.17 -0.28
N LYS A 94 8.75 -16.96 0.77
CA LYS A 94 8.84 -16.49 2.17
C LYS A 94 9.93 -15.43 2.35
N GLN A 95 11.12 -15.71 1.83
CA GLN A 95 12.25 -14.80 1.89
C GLN A 95 11.91 -13.46 1.19
N ARG A 96 11.35 -13.50 -0.02
CA ARG A 96 10.94 -12.32 -0.76
C ARG A 96 9.83 -11.56 -0.06
N ASN A 97 8.82 -12.27 0.48
CA ASN A 97 7.72 -11.66 1.22
C ASN A 97 8.21 -10.90 2.48
N THR A 98 9.20 -11.43 3.17
CA THR A 98 9.81 -10.76 4.33
C THR A 98 10.67 -9.56 3.93
N ALA A 99 11.36 -9.65 2.78
CA ALA A 99 12.32 -8.64 2.33
C ALA A 99 11.69 -7.47 1.55
N MET A 100 10.39 -7.54 1.22
CA MET A 100 9.75 -6.55 0.37
C MET A 100 9.64 -5.14 0.99
N HIS A 101 9.71 -5.02 2.30
CA HIS A 101 9.78 -3.76 3.04
C HIS A 101 11.12 -3.61 3.73
N SER A 102 11.64 -2.37 3.84
CA SER A 102 12.79 -2.14 4.71
C SER A 102 12.35 -2.07 6.18
N ALA A 103 13.24 -2.50 7.08
CA ALA A 103 13.00 -2.34 8.52
C ALA A 103 12.79 -0.86 8.90
N ALA A 104 13.50 0.06 8.25
CA ALA A 104 13.36 1.49 8.47
C ALA A 104 11.98 2.03 8.03
N SER A 105 11.46 1.59 6.87
CA SER A 105 10.14 2.00 6.40
C SER A 105 9.03 1.42 7.29
N VAL A 106 9.16 0.18 7.72
CA VAL A 106 8.23 -0.46 8.67
C VAL A 106 8.22 0.30 10.00
N ALA A 107 9.39 0.58 10.58
CA ALA A 107 9.50 1.34 11.82
C ALA A 107 8.86 2.73 11.66
N ARG A 108 9.17 3.46 10.57
CA ARG A 108 8.60 4.79 10.31
C ARG A 108 7.06 4.76 10.20
N GLY A 109 6.49 3.74 9.56
CA GLY A 109 5.04 3.58 9.44
C GLY A 109 4.35 3.28 10.78
N ARG A 110 4.97 2.42 11.60
CA ARG A 110 4.44 2.04 12.91
C ARG A 110 4.59 3.10 13.99
N GLU A 111 5.70 3.86 13.94
CA GLU A 111 6.00 4.96 14.86
C GLU A 111 5.42 6.31 14.40
N PHE A 112 4.75 6.33 13.26
CA PHE A 112 4.08 7.51 12.74
C PHE A 112 3.05 8.03 13.76
N THR A 113 2.94 9.35 13.89
CA THR A 113 1.91 9.98 14.74
C THR A 113 0.80 10.55 13.86
N PRO A 114 -0.34 9.83 13.73
CA PRO A 114 -1.46 10.30 12.93
C PRO A 114 -2.11 11.54 13.54
N ARG A 115 -2.72 12.35 12.71
CA ARG A 115 -3.70 13.35 13.14
C ARG A 115 -5.01 12.63 13.49
N PRO A 116 -5.84 13.14 14.40
CA PRO A 116 -7.08 12.46 14.82
C PRO A 116 -8.04 12.14 13.66
N MET A 117 -7.99 12.94 12.59
CA MET A 117 -8.85 12.73 11.40
C MET A 117 -8.19 11.90 10.29
N ASP A 118 -6.94 11.49 10.43
CA ASP A 118 -6.30 10.61 9.45
C ASP A 118 -7.00 9.24 9.43
N VAL A 119 -7.19 8.68 8.24
CA VAL A 119 -7.92 7.43 8.05
C VAL A 119 -7.02 6.36 7.46
N PHE A 120 -6.91 5.25 8.17
CA PHE A 120 -6.19 4.07 7.71
C PHE A 120 -7.18 3.04 7.16
N ILE A 121 -6.95 2.57 5.94
CA ILE A 121 -7.68 1.45 5.36
C ILE A 121 -6.92 0.19 5.75
N VAL A 122 -7.38 -0.45 6.82
CA VAL A 122 -6.72 -1.58 7.49
C VAL A 122 -7.42 -2.89 7.12
N THR A 123 -6.88 -3.61 6.18
CA THR A 123 -7.47 -4.86 5.72
C THR A 123 -6.43 -5.96 5.71
N TYR A 124 -6.83 -7.18 6.00
CA TYR A 124 -5.98 -8.32 5.61
C TYR A 124 -5.81 -8.32 4.08
N PRO A 125 -4.63 -8.71 3.54
CA PRO A 125 -4.44 -8.77 2.10
C PRO A 125 -5.58 -9.53 1.39
N LYS A 126 -6.03 -9.02 0.24
CA LYS A 126 -7.10 -9.59 -0.60
C LYS A 126 -8.53 -9.51 -0.06
N CYS A 127 -8.76 -8.78 1.04
CA CYS A 127 -10.11 -8.48 1.54
C CYS A 127 -10.80 -7.28 0.86
N GLY A 128 -10.23 -6.71 -0.21
CA GLY A 128 -10.84 -5.57 -0.92
C GLY A 128 -10.17 -4.23 -0.62
N THR A 129 -8.92 -4.21 -0.16
CA THR A 129 -8.14 -3.01 0.19
C THR A 129 -8.20 -1.95 -0.91
N THR A 130 -7.84 -2.31 -2.14
CA THR A 130 -7.81 -1.38 -3.27
C THR A 130 -9.18 -0.77 -3.56
N TRP A 131 -10.25 -1.58 -3.44
CA TRP A 131 -11.61 -1.10 -3.63
C TRP A 131 -12.02 -0.11 -2.53
N MET A 132 -11.81 -0.45 -1.27
CA MET A 132 -12.10 0.47 -0.15
C MET A 132 -11.22 1.72 -0.19
N THR A 133 -9.96 1.60 -0.61
CA THR A 133 -9.08 2.77 -0.83
C THR A 133 -9.67 3.72 -1.87
N GLN A 134 -10.18 3.18 -2.97
CA GLN A 134 -10.87 3.99 -3.99
C GLN A 134 -12.15 4.62 -3.43
N VAL A 135 -12.98 3.89 -2.68
CA VAL A 135 -14.19 4.43 -2.03
C VAL A 135 -13.84 5.61 -1.12
N CYS A 136 -12.90 5.43 -0.18
CA CYS A 136 -12.47 6.49 0.72
C CYS A 136 -11.88 7.68 -0.05
N HIS A 137 -11.11 7.42 -1.10
CA HIS A 137 -10.53 8.48 -1.94
C HIS A 137 -11.61 9.28 -2.67
N GLN A 138 -12.61 8.63 -3.24
CA GLN A 138 -13.71 9.33 -3.91
C GLN A 138 -14.61 10.10 -2.93
N VAL A 139 -14.85 9.57 -1.74
CA VAL A 139 -15.57 10.28 -0.66
C VAL A 139 -14.83 11.58 -0.29
N ARG A 140 -13.53 11.52 0.01
CA ARG A 140 -12.78 12.73 0.40
C ARG A 140 -12.69 13.76 -0.73
N THR A 141 -12.53 13.31 -1.98
CA THR A 141 -12.44 14.22 -3.13
C THR A 141 -13.77 14.86 -3.45
N THR A 142 -14.88 14.14 -3.30
CA THR A 142 -16.24 14.70 -3.42
C THR A 142 -16.46 15.80 -2.39
N ARG A 143 -16.06 15.59 -1.13
CA ARG A 143 -16.16 16.61 -0.07
C ARG A 143 -15.29 17.82 -0.34
N TYR A 144 -14.04 17.59 -0.76
CA TYR A 144 -13.14 18.68 -1.15
C TYR A 144 -13.77 19.54 -2.25
N LEU A 145 -14.35 18.92 -3.28
CA LEU A 145 -15.04 19.63 -4.36
C LEU A 145 -16.23 20.45 -3.85
N LYS A 146 -17.05 19.88 -2.96
CA LYS A 146 -18.18 20.60 -2.33
C LYS A 146 -17.72 21.82 -1.54
N GLY A 147 -16.62 21.69 -0.78
CA GLY A 147 -15.99 22.81 -0.07
C GLY A 147 -15.54 23.93 -1.02
N LEU A 148 -14.88 23.57 -2.12
CA LEU A 148 -14.48 24.53 -3.16
C LEU A 148 -15.67 25.24 -3.82
N LEU A 149 -16.75 24.52 -4.13
CA LEU A 149 -17.96 25.09 -4.72
C LEU A 149 -18.56 26.17 -3.82
N ARG A 150 -18.64 25.89 -2.51
CA ARG A 150 -19.15 26.85 -1.53
C ARG A 150 -18.26 28.08 -1.41
N ALA A 151 -16.94 27.86 -1.34
CA ALA A 151 -15.98 28.95 -1.19
C ALA A 151 -15.91 29.91 -2.39
N ASN A 152 -16.22 29.40 -3.60
CA ASN A 152 -16.02 30.15 -4.86
C ASN A 152 -17.31 30.43 -5.63
N GLY A 153 -18.47 30.02 -5.14
CA GLY A 153 -19.77 30.22 -5.82
C GLY A 153 -19.88 29.53 -7.19
N LYS A 154 -19.05 28.50 -7.44
CA LYS A 154 -19.03 27.75 -8.71
C LYS A 154 -19.82 26.46 -8.63
N THR A 155 -20.40 26.06 -9.75
CA THR A 155 -21.10 24.78 -9.90
C THR A 155 -20.15 23.64 -10.24
N THR A 156 -20.54 22.41 -9.92
CA THR A 156 -19.77 21.19 -10.29
C THR A 156 -19.55 21.12 -11.80
N ALA A 157 -20.56 21.51 -12.60
CA ALA A 157 -20.45 21.55 -14.04
C ALA A 157 -19.37 22.53 -14.54
N GLU A 158 -19.26 23.72 -13.93
CA GLU A 158 -18.22 24.70 -14.27
C GLU A 158 -16.82 24.21 -13.93
N ILE A 159 -16.65 23.51 -12.80
CA ILE A 159 -15.36 22.92 -12.43
C ILE A 159 -15.01 21.78 -13.39
N ASN A 160 -15.91 20.85 -13.66
CA ASN A 160 -15.69 19.76 -14.61
C ASN A 160 -15.39 20.28 -16.02
N ALA A 161 -16.10 21.31 -16.48
CA ALA A 161 -15.83 21.95 -17.77
C ALA A 161 -14.47 22.66 -17.80
N ALA A 162 -13.99 23.20 -16.68
CA ALA A 162 -12.66 23.78 -16.57
C ALA A 162 -11.57 22.71 -16.64
N PHE A 163 -11.78 21.55 -16.01
CA PHE A 163 -10.88 20.40 -16.12
C PHE A 163 -10.83 19.85 -17.56
N ALA A 164 -11.97 19.71 -18.22
CA ALA A 164 -12.03 19.26 -19.61
C ALA A 164 -11.30 20.23 -20.57
N ARG A 165 -11.36 21.55 -20.33
CA ARG A 165 -10.67 22.57 -21.14
C ARG A 165 -9.15 22.61 -20.94
N ALA A 166 -8.66 22.16 -19.82
CA ALA A 166 -7.21 22.13 -19.53
C ALA A 166 -6.43 21.09 -20.36
N GLY A 167 -7.10 20.42 -21.29
CA GLY A 167 -6.53 19.44 -22.21
C GLY A 167 -6.45 18.03 -21.62
N PRO A 168 -6.47 17.00 -22.46
CA PRO A 168 -6.27 15.65 -21.99
C PRO A 168 -4.85 15.50 -21.52
N PRO A 169 -4.60 14.70 -20.47
CA PRO A 169 -3.31 14.09 -20.31
C PRO A 169 -2.97 13.28 -21.58
N THR A 170 -1.74 13.16 -21.90
CA THR A 170 -1.19 12.74 -23.20
C THR A 170 -1.45 11.30 -23.66
N SER A 171 -2.42 10.58 -23.08
CA SER A 171 -2.81 9.22 -23.52
C SER A 171 -4.32 9.11 -23.74
N ASP A 172 -4.70 8.33 -24.77
CA ASP A 172 -6.11 8.10 -25.16
C ASP A 172 -7.00 7.48 -24.08
N THR A 173 -6.39 6.88 -23.04
CA THR A 173 -7.08 6.26 -21.89
C THR A 173 -7.62 7.26 -20.87
N GLN A 174 -7.28 8.54 -20.98
CA GLN A 174 -7.61 9.55 -19.96
C GLN A 174 -8.78 10.47 -20.34
N LYS A 175 -9.44 10.23 -21.45
CA LYS A 175 -10.56 11.07 -21.92
C LYS A 175 -11.76 11.13 -20.96
N ASP A 176 -11.88 10.14 -20.05
CA ASP A 176 -13.00 10.02 -19.11
C ASP A 176 -12.62 10.17 -17.62
N THR A 177 -11.39 10.59 -17.32
CA THR A 177 -10.96 10.64 -15.91
C THR A 177 -11.36 11.94 -15.24
N ALA A 178 -12.25 11.84 -14.25
CA ALA A 178 -12.56 12.92 -13.33
C ALA A 178 -11.28 13.45 -12.68
N TRP A 179 -11.29 14.72 -12.26
CA TRP A 179 -10.13 15.34 -11.60
C TRP A 179 -9.62 14.53 -10.40
N SER A 180 -10.51 13.83 -9.67
CA SER A 180 -10.21 12.95 -8.55
C SER A 180 -9.32 11.74 -8.92
N MET A 181 -9.25 11.39 -10.21
CA MET A 181 -8.43 10.29 -10.74
C MET A 181 -7.11 10.76 -11.35
N ARG A 182 -6.69 12.02 -11.08
CA ARG A 182 -5.43 12.57 -11.59
C ARG A 182 -4.21 12.14 -10.75
N PHE A 183 -3.95 10.87 -10.73
CA PHE A 183 -2.75 10.22 -10.20
C PHE A 183 -2.32 9.12 -11.16
N GLY A 184 -1.09 8.69 -11.14
CA GLY A 184 -0.61 7.55 -11.91
C GLY A 184 -1.15 6.24 -11.33
N GLU A 185 -0.94 6.03 -10.03
CA GLU A 185 -1.42 4.88 -9.27
C GLU A 185 -1.91 5.35 -7.89
N ILE A 186 -2.95 4.69 -7.34
CA ILE A 186 -3.66 5.16 -6.14
C ILE A 186 -2.76 5.28 -4.90
N THR A 187 -1.70 4.50 -4.79
CA THR A 187 -0.75 4.61 -3.67
C THR A 187 0.13 5.84 -3.73
N GLU A 188 0.17 6.57 -4.86
CA GLU A 188 0.80 7.90 -4.91
C GLU A 188 0.06 8.92 -4.04
N VAL A 189 -1.26 8.79 -3.93
CA VAL A 189 -2.14 9.72 -3.19
C VAL A 189 -2.72 9.13 -1.91
N VAL A 190 -2.63 7.81 -1.74
CA VAL A 190 -2.96 7.06 -0.52
C VAL A 190 -1.77 6.16 -0.18
N PRO A 191 -0.73 6.70 0.48
CA PRO A 191 0.49 5.96 0.77
C PRO A 191 0.22 4.67 1.53
N TRP A 192 0.98 3.62 1.23
CA TRP A 192 1.00 2.44 2.06
C TRP A 192 1.95 2.69 3.24
N ASP A 193 1.41 2.74 4.45
CA ASP A 193 2.06 3.22 5.66
C ASP A 193 3.49 2.68 5.88
N ILE A 194 3.65 1.36 5.90
CA ILE A 194 4.95 0.70 6.14
C ILE A 194 5.87 0.63 4.91
N LEU A 195 5.42 1.10 3.73
CA LEU A 195 6.18 1.09 2.49
C LEU A 195 6.46 2.50 1.96
N ALA A 196 5.76 3.50 2.48
CA ALA A 196 5.83 4.89 2.01
C ALA A 196 7.26 5.44 1.95
N SER A 197 8.06 5.23 3.01
CA SER A 197 9.45 5.71 3.06
C SER A 197 10.34 5.03 2.02
N ASP A 198 10.17 3.74 1.76
CA ASP A 198 10.90 3.02 0.71
C ASP A 198 10.58 3.59 -0.68
N CYS A 199 9.37 4.12 -0.87
CA CYS A 199 8.91 4.76 -2.10
C CYS A 199 9.19 6.28 -2.15
N GLY A 200 9.93 6.83 -1.18
CA GLY A 200 10.24 8.25 -1.12
C GLY A 200 9.05 9.14 -0.75
N GLN A 201 7.99 8.57 -0.17
CA GLN A 201 6.82 9.31 0.31
C GLN A 201 7.00 9.72 1.77
N ASP A 202 6.59 10.95 2.09
CA ASP A 202 6.57 11.48 3.46
C ASP A 202 5.16 11.34 4.06
N LEU A 203 5.03 10.54 5.13
CA LEU A 203 3.75 10.33 5.82
C LEU A 203 3.21 11.61 6.51
N ASP A 204 4.08 12.55 6.85
CA ASP A 204 3.67 13.82 7.46
C ASP A 204 3.20 14.85 6.43
N ALA A 205 3.55 14.67 5.17
CA ALA A 205 3.19 15.59 4.10
C ALA A 205 1.67 15.63 3.84
N ALA A 206 1.21 16.76 3.32
CA ALA A 206 -0.15 16.89 2.82
C ALA A 206 -0.31 16.04 1.55
N GLN A 207 -1.36 15.23 1.51
CA GLN A 207 -1.71 14.45 0.32
C GLN A 207 -2.42 15.36 -0.69
N CYS A 208 -1.86 15.45 -1.88
CA CYS A 208 -2.32 16.42 -2.86
C CYS A 208 -2.59 15.76 -4.22
N ILE A 209 -3.59 16.32 -4.91
CA ILE A 209 -3.78 16.11 -6.35
C ILE A 209 -3.44 17.41 -7.07
N ASN A 210 -2.67 17.33 -8.14
CA ASN A 210 -2.36 18.47 -8.97
C ASN A 210 -3.48 18.70 -9.99
N SER A 211 -4.09 19.87 -9.92
CA SER A 211 -5.10 20.31 -10.86
C SER A 211 -4.54 21.39 -11.77
N PRO A 212 -4.69 21.29 -13.10
CA PRO A 212 -4.29 22.35 -14.01
C PRO A 212 -5.09 23.64 -13.81
N VAL A 213 -6.25 23.57 -13.17
CA VAL A 213 -7.18 24.69 -12.97
C VAL A 213 -7.10 25.26 -11.56
N LEU A 214 -6.93 24.39 -10.57
CA LEU A 214 -6.96 24.75 -9.15
C LEU A 214 -5.57 24.72 -8.51
N GLY A 215 -4.53 24.33 -9.25
CA GLY A 215 -3.19 24.12 -8.73
C GLY A 215 -3.11 22.91 -7.80
N LYS A 216 -2.29 23.00 -6.77
CA LYS A 216 -2.10 21.93 -5.79
C LYS A 216 -3.27 21.89 -4.81
N CYS A 217 -4.09 20.83 -4.90
CA CYS A 217 -5.26 20.60 -4.05
C CYS A 217 -4.88 19.68 -2.89
N SER A 218 -4.80 20.22 -1.67
CA SER A 218 -4.57 19.44 -0.46
C SER A 218 -5.84 18.73 -0.02
N LEU A 219 -5.80 17.40 0.06
CA LEU A 219 -6.95 16.56 0.37
C LEU A 219 -7.03 16.25 1.88
N SER A 220 -8.23 16.35 2.44
CA SER A 220 -8.55 15.99 3.82
C SER A 220 -9.78 15.08 3.86
N PRO A 221 -9.83 14.09 4.77
CA PRO A 221 -8.73 13.62 5.60
C PRO A 221 -7.58 12.99 4.80
N ARG A 222 -6.39 12.86 5.41
CA ARG A 222 -5.32 12.06 4.82
C ARG A 222 -5.72 10.59 4.91
N LEU A 223 -5.39 9.82 3.89
CA LEU A 223 -5.70 8.39 3.81
C LEU A 223 -4.41 7.58 3.73
N PHE A 224 -4.38 6.46 4.40
CA PHE A 224 -3.25 5.53 4.38
C PHE A 224 -3.75 4.11 4.10
N LYS A 225 -3.10 3.43 3.16
CA LYS A 225 -3.28 1.99 2.97
C LYS A 225 -2.48 1.27 4.03
N SER A 226 -3.07 0.26 4.67
CA SER A 226 -2.39 -0.59 5.65
C SER A 226 -2.86 -2.04 5.58
N HIS A 227 -1.97 -2.94 5.98
CA HIS A 227 -2.28 -4.35 6.25
C HIS A 227 -1.90 -4.73 7.68
N GLU A 228 -1.59 -3.74 8.52
CA GLU A 228 -1.15 -3.96 9.89
C GLU A 228 -2.27 -4.45 10.80
N THR A 229 -1.87 -5.26 11.77
CA THR A 229 -2.75 -5.68 12.88
C THR A 229 -2.90 -4.54 13.88
N VAL A 230 -3.88 -4.66 14.76
CA VAL A 230 -4.14 -3.70 15.85
C VAL A 230 -2.90 -3.42 16.70
N GLY A 231 -2.07 -4.44 16.97
CA GLY A 231 -0.87 -4.28 17.79
C GLY A 231 0.31 -3.57 17.09
N ASN A 232 0.23 -3.38 15.78
CA ASN A 232 1.32 -2.84 14.97
C ASN A 232 0.98 -1.52 14.29
N ILE A 233 -0.30 -1.20 14.14
CA ILE A 233 -0.74 0.04 13.46
C ILE A 233 -0.35 1.28 14.26
N ALA A 234 -0.03 2.38 13.60
CA ALA A 234 0.15 3.68 14.24
C ALA A 234 -1.15 4.11 14.95
N PRO A 235 -1.09 4.40 16.28
CA PRO A 235 -2.27 4.72 17.06
C PRO A 235 -2.72 6.18 16.90
N GLY A 236 -4.02 6.47 17.10
CA GLY A 236 -4.56 7.85 17.18
C GLY A 236 -5.29 8.34 15.94
N GLY A 237 -5.42 7.51 14.90
CA GLY A 237 -6.24 7.79 13.71
C GLY A 237 -7.62 7.13 13.75
N LYS A 238 -8.30 7.17 12.60
CA LYS A 238 -9.53 6.41 12.31
C LYS A 238 -9.18 5.21 11.43
N TYR A 239 -9.89 4.09 11.59
CA TYR A 239 -9.57 2.83 10.92
C TYR A 239 -10.77 2.26 10.20
N VAL A 240 -10.64 2.02 8.90
CA VAL A 240 -11.65 1.36 8.07
C VAL A 240 -11.18 -0.05 7.76
N CYS A 241 -11.86 -1.05 8.32
CA CYS A 241 -11.55 -2.46 8.14
C CYS A 241 -12.55 -3.10 7.17
N VAL A 242 -12.04 -3.88 6.22
CA VAL A 242 -12.86 -4.73 5.34
C VAL A 242 -12.50 -6.18 5.62
N VAL A 243 -13.51 -6.98 5.94
CA VAL A 243 -13.42 -8.43 6.09
C VAL A 243 -13.97 -9.14 4.86
N ARG A 244 -13.60 -10.39 4.64
CA ARG A 244 -14.06 -11.21 3.52
C ARG A 244 -14.05 -12.67 3.92
N ASP A 245 -14.88 -13.49 3.28
CA ASP A 245 -14.86 -14.94 3.50
C ASP A 245 -13.43 -15.50 3.36
N PRO A 246 -12.88 -16.17 4.41
CA PRO A 246 -11.51 -16.66 4.40
C PRO A 246 -11.18 -17.61 3.25
N ALA A 247 -12.14 -18.40 2.78
CA ALA A 247 -11.95 -19.28 1.62
C ALA A 247 -11.72 -18.44 0.33
N ASP A 248 -12.48 -17.35 0.16
CA ASP A 248 -12.29 -16.42 -0.95
C ASP A 248 -11.02 -15.59 -0.84
N VAL A 249 -10.63 -15.22 0.40
CA VAL A 249 -9.34 -14.56 0.67
C VAL A 249 -8.21 -15.49 0.27
N PHE A 250 -8.26 -16.77 0.69
CA PHE A 250 -7.25 -17.76 0.34
C PHE A 250 -7.09 -17.90 -1.17
N LYS A 251 -8.18 -18.14 -1.92
CA LYS A 251 -8.15 -18.25 -3.39
C LYS A 251 -7.47 -17.03 -4.03
N SER A 252 -7.93 -15.84 -3.63
CA SER A 252 -7.39 -14.59 -4.17
C SER A 252 -5.93 -14.37 -3.81
N PHE A 253 -5.49 -14.79 -2.63
CA PHE A 253 -4.13 -14.60 -2.16
C PHE A 253 -3.18 -15.61 -2.79
N PHE A 254 -3.59 -16.86 -2.89
CA PHE A 254 -2.84 -17.94 -3.56
C PHE A 254 -2.58 -17.62 -5.04
N GLU A 255 -3.59 -17.12 -5.76
CA GLU A 255 -3.42 -16.72 -7.15
C GLU A 255 -2.60 -15.44 -7.32
N PHE A 256 -2.53 -14.60 -6.29
CA PHE A 256 -1.84 -13.30 -6.36
C PHE A 256 -0.39 -13.35 -5.91
N LEU A 257 -0.11 -13.91 -4.71
CA LEU A 257 1.18 -13.72 -4.05
C LEU A 257 2.33 -14.42 -4.77
N PRO A 258 2.24 -15.69 -5.20
CA PRO A 258 3.35 -16.35 -5.87
C PRO A 258 3.81 -15.59 -7.14
N PRO A 259 2.95 -15.27 -8.11
CA PRO A 259 3.36 -14.48 -9.28
C PRO A 259 3.87 -13.08 -8.91
N TYR A 260 3.27 -12.45 -7.89
CA TYR A 260 3.70 -11.15 -7.40
C TYR A 260 5.11 -11.19 -6.81
N MET A 261 5.51 -12.33 -6.26
CA MET A 261 6.87 -12.60 -5.76
C MET A 261 7.79 -13.22 -6.82
N GLY A 262 7.40 -13.23 -8.11
CA GLY A 262 8.18 -13.81 -9.19
C GLY A 262 8.32 -15.32 -9.09
N ILE A 263 7.33 -16.02 -8.52
CA ILE A 263 7.25 -17.48 -8.50
C ILE A 263 6.25 -17.92 -9.56
N PRO A 264 6.61 -18.80 -10.50
CA PRO A 264 5.68 -19.29 -11.52
C PRO A 264 4.44 -19.95 -10.92
N SER A 265 3.28 -19.75 -11.57
CA SER A 265 2.03 -20.41 -11.15
C SER A 265 2.15 -21.95 -11.20
N GLY A 266 1.54 -22.62 -10.24
CA GLY A 266 1.51 -24.09 -10.17
C GLY A 266 2.76 -24.76 -9.59
N VAL A 267 3.76 -23.98 -9.18
CA VAL A 267 5.00 -24.51 -8.57
C VAL A 267 4.83 -24.73 -7.07
N ILE A 268 3.97 -23.94 -6.42
CA ILE A 268 3.59 -24.09 -5.00
C ILE A 268 2.18 -24.67 -4.97
N THR A 269 1.93 -25.70 -4.17
CA THR A 269 0.59 -26.26 -4.02
C THR A 269 -0.30 -25.42 -3.11
N PRO A 270 -1.64 -25.52 -3.20
CA PRO A 270 -2.53 -24.83 -2.27
C PRO A 270 -2.27 -25.19 -0.81
N GLU A 271 -1.96 -26.45 -0.50
CA GLU A 271 -1.66 -26.92 0.85
C GLU A 271 -0.38 -26.29 1.41
N GLU A 272 0.71 -26.29 0.62
CA GLU A 272 1.97 -25.65 1.00
C GLU A 272 1.78 -24.14 1.26
N PHE A 273 1.00 -23.47 0.41
CA PHE A 273 0.70 -22.06 0.59
C PHE A 273 -0.17 -21.82 1.83
N CYS A 274 -1.15 -22.68 2.07
CA CYS A 274 -1.99 -22.60 3.26
C CYS A 274 -1.16 -22.69 4.54
N ASP A 275 -0.32 -23.70 4.65
CA ASP A 275 0.50 -23.97 5.84
C ASP A 275 1.56 -22.92 6.08
N ALA A 276 2.19 -22.45 5.01
CA ALA A 276 3.39 -21.64 5.12
C ALA A 276 3.11 -20.13 5.16
N ILE A 277 2.04 -19.66 4.54
CA ILE A 277 1.77 -18.22 4.36
C ILE A 277 0.42 -17.83 4.99
N PHE A 278 -0.67 -18.52 4.60
CA PHE A 278 -2.02 -18.11 4.97
C PHE A 278 -2.30 -18.32 6.45
N ALA A 279 -1.78 -19.40 7.04
CA ALA A 279 -1.99 -19.75 8.44
C ALA A 279 -1.06 -19.05 9.44
N GLY A 280 -0.28 -18.02 9.03
CA GLY A 280 0.41 -17.21 10.01
C GLY A 280 1.83 -16.74 9.70
N ALA A 281 2.36 -17.00 8.52
CA ALA A 281 3.71 -16.54 8.17
C ALA A 281 3.73 -15.21 7.37
N SER A 282 2.59 -14.52 7.23
CA SER A 282 2.56 -13.23 6.54
C SER A 282 2.95 -12.09 7.50
N HIS A 283 3.45 -11.00 6.93
CA HIS A 283 3.75 -9.77 7.69
C HIS A 283 2.52 -9.20 8.42
N SER A 284 1.33 -9.46 7.88
CA SER A 284 0.03 -9.06 8.41
C SER A 284 -0.57 -10.06 9.43
N GLY A 285 0.20 -11.06 9.87
CA GLY A 285 -0.32 -12.18 10.66
C GLY A 285 -1.25 -13.10 9.84
N ASP A 286 -2.16 -13.78 10.51
CA ASP A 286 -3.21 -14.57 9.87
C ASP A 286 -4.52 -13.80 9.74
N VAL A 287 -5.40 -14.26 8.84
CA VAL A 287 -6.66 -13.56 8.54
C VAL A 287 -7.63 -13.54 9.71
N TRP A 288 -7.67 -14.60 10.50
CA TRP A 288 -8.59 -14.73 11.64
C TRP A 288 -8.15 -13.85 12.81
N GLY A 289 -6.86 -13.84 13.13
CA GLY A 289 -6.27 -12.94 14.13
C GLY A 289 -6.45 -11.47 13.76
N HIS A 290 -6.33 -11.14 12.47
CA HIS A 290 -6.60 -9.81 11.96
C HIS A 290 -8.08 -9.42 12.16
N PHE A 291 -9.03 -10.26 11.78
CA PHE A 291 -10.47 -10.01 11.96
C PHE A 291 -10.85 -9.88 13.42
N ARG A 292 -10.38 -10.80 14.26
CA ARG A 292 -10.60 -10.75 15.72
C ARG A 292 -10.07 -9.45 16.32
N GLY A 293 -8.84 -9.09 16.01
CA GLY A 293 -8.22 -7.89 16.56
C GLY A 293 -9.02 -6.63 16.25
N TRP A 294 -9.40 -6.44 14.98
CA TRP A 294 -10.19 -5.26 14.60
C TRP A 294 -11.62 -5.30 15.09
N TRP A 295 -12.22 -6.48 15.24
CA TRP A 295 -13.53 -6.63 15.87
C TRP A 295 -13.49 -6.25 17.35
N ASP A 296 -12.56 -6.84 18.12
CA ASP A 296 -12.42 -6.59 19.57
C ASP A 296 -12.19 -5.10 19.82
N MET A 297 -11.34 -4.43 19.01
CA MET A 297 -11.11 -2.98 19.08
C MET A 297 -12.36 -2.14 18.81
N GLY A 298 -13.22 -2.61 17.95
CA GLY A 298 -14.41 -1.86 17.57
C GLY A 298 -15.62 -2.05 18.49
N VAL A 299 -15.61 -3.04 19.37
CA VAL A 299 -16.77 -3.46 20.17
C VAL A 299 -16.57 -3.26 21.67
N ASP A 300 -15.34 -3.30 22.14
CA ASP A 300 -15.01 -3.33 23.56
C ASP A 300 -14.41 -1.98 24.00
N ASP A 301 -15.24 -1.10 24.57
CA ASP A 301 -14.81 0.19 25.13
C ASP A 301 -13.90 0.00 26.37
N ASP A 302 -13.91 -1.20 26.99
CA ASP A 302 -13.13 -1.54 28.19
C ASP A 302 -11.82 -2.33 27.88
N CYS A 303 -11.50 -2.60 26.62
CA CYS A 303 -10.27 -3.31 26.26
C CYS A 303 -9.03 -2.44 26.53
N GLU A 304 -8.03 -2.97 27.28
CA GLU A 304 -6.77 -2.25 27.57
C GLU A 304 -6.05 -1.77 26.29
N GLN A 305 -6.16 -2.51 25.18
CA GLN A 305 -5.62 -2.12 23.88
C GLN A 305 -6.39 -0.95 23.26
N SER A 306 -7.70 -0.87 23.51
CA SER A 306 -8.56 0.27 23.15
C SER A 306 -8.03 1.57 23.76
N SER A 307 -7.71 1.54 25.05
CA SER A 307 -7.18 2.71 25.77
C SER A 307 -5.81 3.17 25.28
N MET A 308 -4.98 2.28 24.72
CA MET A 308 -3.68 2.63 24.14
C MET A 308 -3.80 3.29 22.76
N LEU A 309 -4.73 2.80 21.91
CA LEU A 309 -4.92 3.33 20.56
C LEU A 309 -5.76 4.61 20.53
N PHE A 310 -6.61 4.82 21.54
CA PHE A 310 -7.61 5.92 21.55
C PHE A 310 -7.49 6.87 22.74
N LYS A 311 -6.28 7.07 23.26
CA LYS A 311 -6.00 7.95 24.44
C LYS A 311 -6.65 9.34 24.40
N ASN A 312 -7.12 9.81 23.24
CA ASN A 312 -7.73 11.12 23.05
C ASN A 312 -9.12 11.05 22.39
N ALA A 313 -9.76 9.87 22.30
CA ALA A 313 -11.11 9.77 21.77
C ALA A 313 -12.11 10.26 22.83
N SER A 314 -12.98 11.20 22.45
CA SER A 314 -14.12 11.59 23.27
C SER A 314 -15.11 10.43 23.38
N ASP A 315 -15.75 10.30 24.53
CA ASP A 315 -16.79 9.30 24.83
C ASP A 315 -17.88 9.35 23.73
N GLY A 316 -17.91 8.33 22.86
CA GLY A 316 -18.85 8.24 21.72
C GLY A 316 -18.26 8.29 20.32
N ASP A 317 -16.99 8.69 20.15
CA ASP A 317 -16.32 8.70 18.84
C ASP A 317 -15.77 7.32 18.49
N ARG A 318 -16.43 6.65 17.57
CA ARG A 318 -15.97 5.34 17.06
C ARG A 318 -14.83 5.53 16.06
N ASN A 319 -13.64 5.10 16.44
CA ASN A 319 -12.47 5.19 15.57
C ASN A 319 -12.29 3.97 14.67
N VAL A 320 -13.18 2.96 14.73
CA VAL A 320 -13.12 1.77 13.87
C VAL A 320 -14.46 1.53 13.17
N PHE A 321 -14.45 1.59 11.85
CA PHE A 321 -15.55 1.16 10.99
C PHE A 321 -15.19 -0.18 10.34
N ILE A 322 -16.09 -1.17 10.44
CA ILE A 322 -15.91 -2.50 9.86
C ILE A 322 -17.04 -2.76 8.88
N THR A 323 -16.70 -3.27 7.70
CA THR A 323 -17.65 -3.75 6.69
C THR A 323 -17.13 -5.03 6.04
N SER A 324 -17.96 -5.73 5.25
CA SER A 324 -17.53 -6.89 4.50
C SER A 324 -17.36 -6.57 3.00
N PHE A 325 -16.53 -7.36 2.34
CA PHE A 325 -16.40 -7.32 0.88
C PHE A 325 -17.73 -7.63 0.18
N GLU A 326 -18.51 -8.54 0.75
CA GLU A 326 -19.83 -8.93 0.27
C GLU A 326 -20.83 -7.78 0.37
N ASP A 327 -20.76 -6.97 1.43
CA ASP A 327 -21.62 -5.78 1.58
C ASP A 327 -21.25 -4.71 0.56
N MET A 328 -19.94 -4.49 0.32
CA MET A 328 -19.48 -3.62 -0.76
C MET A 328 -19.99 -4.09 -2.14
N LYS A 329 -20.05 -5.41 -2.36
CA LYS A 329 -20.53 -5.99 -3.61
C LYS A 329 -22.04 -5.93 -3.78
N ASN A 330 -22.79 -6.11 -2.69
CA ASN A 330 -24.24 -6.22 -2.73
C ASN A 330 -24.95 -4.87 -2.56
N ASP A 331 -24.39 -3.96 -1.76
CA ASP A 331 -24.97 -2.65 -1.47
C ASP A 331 -23.89 -1.58 -1.26
N LEU A 332 -23.15 -1.28 -2.32
CA LEU A 332 -22.12 -0.24 -2.30
C LEU A 332 -22.66 1.13 -1.86
N PRO A 333 -23.87 1.58 -2.26
CA PRO A 333 -24.42 2.86 -1.81
C PRO A 333 -24.51 3.00 -0.28
N THR A 334 -24.98 1.98 0.42
CA THR A 334 -25.02 1.99 1.89
C THR A 334 -23.64 2.04 2.50
N VAL A 335 -22.68 1.26 1.97
CA VAL A 335 -21.28 1.34 2.42
C VAL A 335 -20.69 2.73 2.20
N VAL A 336 -20.94 3.36 1.05
CA VAL A 336 -20.47 4.72 0.75
C VAL A 336 -21.05 5.76 1.72
N ARG A 337 -22.35 5.68 2.06
CA ARG A 337 -22.95 6.57 3.07
C ARG A 337 -22.29 6.40 4.44
N ARG A 338 -22.08 5.16 4.89
CA ARG A 338 -21.45 4.84 6.17
C ARG A 338 -20.00 5.30 6.21
N VAL A 339 -19.21 5.04 5.17
CA VAL A 339 -17.83 5.54 5.04
C VAL A 339 -17.83 7.07 5.03
N GLY A 340 -18.78 7.68 4.32
CA GLY A 340 -18.98 9.12 4.34
C GLY A 340 -19.21 9.65 5.75
N ALA A 341 -20.15 9.10 6.50
CA ALA A 341 -20.42 9.50 7.87
C ALA A 341 -19.19 9.32 8.79
N PHE A 342 -18.51 8.18 8.67
CA PHE A 342 -17.31 7.86 9.46
C PHE A 342 -16.12 8.80 9.18
N MET A 343 -15.92 9.19 7.93
CA MET A 343 -14.81 10.07 7.52
C MET A 343 -15.12 11.56 7.67
N LYS A 344 -16.28 11.93 8.20
CA LYS A 344 -16.67 13.33 8.37
C LYS A 344 -15.68 14.08 9.23
N THR A 345 -15.31 15.28 8.81
CA THR A 345 -14.46 16.22 9.55
C THR A 345 -15.29 17.36 10.11
N GLU A 346 -14.76 18.12 11.07
CA GLU A 346 -15.46 19.27 11.65
C GLU A 346 -15.81 20.35 10.61
N ASP A 347 -14.98 20.46 9.57
CA ASP A 347 -15.18 21.41 8.46
C ASP A 347 -16.23 20.94 7.43
N ASP A 348 -16.68 19.68 7.53
CA ASP A 348 -17.63 19.10 6.59
C ASP A 348 -19.05 19.55 6.90
N SER A 349 -19.63 20.33 6.03
CA SER A 349 -21.00 20.83 6.15
C SER A 349 -22.01 19.81 5.59
N GLY A 350 -22.31 18.79 6.34
CA GLY A 350 -23.40 17.85 6.05
C GLY A 350 -22.97 16.51 5.47
N ASP A 351 -23.93 15.62 5.31
CA ASP A 351 -23.75 14.29 4.76
C ASP A 351 -23.63 14.31 3.23
N LEU A 352 -23.18 13.19 2.66
CA LEU A 352 -23.22 13.03 1.21
C LEU A 352 -24.69 13.02 0.73
N SER A 353 -25.00 13.80 -0.28
CA SER A 353 -26.30 13.73 -0.96
C SER A 353 -26.41 12.44 -1.76
N GLU A 354 -27.63 12.03 -2.12
CA GLU A 354 -27.84 10.86 -2.98
C GLU A 354 -27.11 10.98 -4.32
N HIS A 355 -26.99 12.18 -4.86
CA HIS A 355 -26.19 12.44 -6.07
C HIS A 355 -24.69 12.19 -5.82
N ASP A 356 -24.16 12.62 -4.67
CA ASP A 356 -22.75 12.37 -4.31
C ASP A 356 -22.50 10.87 -4.16
N VAL A 357 -23.41 10.16 -3.46
CA VAL A 357 -23.32 8.70 -3.28
C VAL A 357 -23.33 7.98 -4.63
N THR A 358 -24.23 8.35 -5.52
CA THR A 358 -24.32 7.79 -6.88
C THR A 358 -23.01 8.02 -7.65
N SER A 359 -22.50 9.25 -7.64
CA SER A 359 -21.24 9.59 -8.32
C SER A 359 -20.04 8.83 -7.77
N VAL A 360 -19.93 8.66 -6.44
CA VAL A 360 -18.88 7.85 -5.82
C VAL A 360 -19.01 6.38 -6.24
N CYS A 361 -20.23 5.82 -6.22
CA CYS A 361 -20.47 4.43 -6.64
C CYS A 361 -20.08 4.19 -8.09
N GLU A 362 -20.41 5.09 -9.02
CA GLU A 362 -20.04 4.99 -10.44
C GLU A 362 -18.51 4.95 -10.63
N MET A 363 -17.76 5.70 -9.81
CA MET A 363 -16.30 5.73 -9.88
C MET A 363 -15.62 4.60 -9.07
N CYS A 364 -16.40 3.81 -8.37
CA CYS A 364 -15.96 2.67 -7.58
C CYS A 364 -16.53 1.35 -8.10
N ASP A 365 -17.34 1.35 -9.15
CA ASP A 365 -17.89 0.11 -9.70
C ASP A 365 -16.78 -0.74 -10.38
N PHE A 366 -17.05 -2.03 -10.48
CA PHE A 366 -16.09 -2.98 -11.06
C PHE A 366 -15.70 -2.62 -12.50
N LYS A 367 -16.67 -2.17 -13.32
CA LYS A 367 -16.41 -1.84 -14.74
C LYS A 367 -15.53 -0.60 -14.85
N PHE A 368 -15.77 0.42 -14.02
CA PHE A 368 -14.93 1.61 -13.96
C PHE A 368 -13.52 1.27 -13.52
N MET A 369 -13.36 0.55 -12.40
CA MET A 369 -12.04 0.17 -11.89
C MET A 369 -11.28 -0.74 -12.86
N ARG A 370 -11.98 -1.64 -13.57
CA ARG A 370 -11.36 -2.51 -14.58
C ARG A 370 -10.87 -1.72 -15.80
N ARG A 371 -11.64 -0.73 -16.26
CA ARG A 371 -11.20 0.15 -17.36
C ARG A 371 -9.98 1.00 -17.01
N ASN A 372 -9.81 1.32 -15.73
CA ASN A 372 -8.71 2.12 -15.21
C ASN A 372 -7.75 1.25 -14.37
N SER A 373 -7.58 -0.02 -14.72
CA SER A 373 -6.86 -1.01 -13.90
C SER A 373 -5.40 -0.63 -13.63
N GLU A 374 -4.78 0.14 -14.52
CA GLU A 374 -3.42 0.67 -14.34
C GLU A 374 -3.29 1.61 -13.13
N LYS A 375 -4.39 2.24 -12.70
CA LYS A 375 -4.42 3.10 -11.52
C LYS A 375 -4.52 2.32 -10.20
N PHE A 376 -4.68 0.99 -10.28
CA PHE A 376 -4.99 0.12 -9.15
C PHE A 376 -4.12 -1.15 -9.10
N ASP A 377 -3.01 -1.17 -9.82
CA ASP A 377 -2.18 -2.37 -10.00
C ASP A 377 -0.92 -2.39 -9.12
N ASP A 378 -0.76 -1.40 -8.24
CA ASP A 378 0.39 -1.17 -7.37
C ASP A 378 1.73 -0.94 -8.11
N HIS A 379 1.74 -0.57 -9.39
CA HIS A 379 3.00 -0.43 -10.12
C HIS A 379 3.95 0.61 -9.47
N PHE A 380 3.42 1.63 -8.81
CA PHE A 380 4.22 2.63 -8.11
C PHE A 380 5.05 1.99 -6.98
N VAL A 381 4.39 1.30 -6.04
CA VAL A 381 5.08 0.66 -4.90
C VAL A 381 5.79 -0.63 -5.33
N ARG A 382 5.23 -1.38 -6.29
CA ARG A 382 5.77 -2.65 -6.77
C ARG A 382 7.16 -2.51 -7.36
N ARG A 383 7.45 -1.42 -8.07
CA ARG A 383 8.77 -1.13 -8.62
C ARG A 383 9.85 -1.15 -7.54
N GLU A 384 9.60 -0.49 -6.41
CA GLU A 384 10.54 -0.47 -5.30
C GLU A 384 10.64 -1.82 -4.60
N MET A 385 9.51 -2.46 -4.33
CA MET A 385 9.48 -3.80 -3.73
C MET A 385 10.27 -4.81 -4.57
N TRP A 386 10.04 -4.87 -5.88
CA TRP A 386 10.72 -5.79 -6.79
C TRP A 386 12.22 -5.52 -6.89
N ARG A 387 12.63 -4.26 -6.87
CA ARG A 387 14.06 -3.89 -6.79
C ARG A 387 14.70 -4.46 -5.52
N ARG A 388 14.04 -4.34 -4.39
CA ARG A 388 14.51 -4.85 -3.10
C ARG A 388 14.63 -6.38 -3.05
N ILE A 389 13.64 -7.07 -3.58
CA ILE A 389 13.64 -8.54 -3.63
C ILE A 389 14.33 -9.11 -4.87
N GLN A 390 15.02 -8.25 -5.61
CA GLN A 390 15.87 -8.60 -6.75
C GLN A 390 15.14 -9.38 -7.87
N ILE A 391 13.90 -9.03 -8.16
CA ILE A 391 13.21 -9.51 -9.37
C ILE A 391 13.78 -8.73 -10.57
N PRO A 392 14.29 -9.40 -11.61
CA PRO A 392 14.84 -8.75 -12.79
C PRO A 392 13.83 -7.85 -13.50
N GLU A 393 14.26 -6.69 -13.99
CA GLU A 393 13.36 -5.71 -14.63
C GLU A 393 12.61 -6.27 -15.85
N HIS A 394 13.21 -7.17 -16.59
CA HIS A 394 12.57 -7.81 -17.76
C HIS A 394 11.39 -8.74 -17.35
N GLU A 395 11.33 -9.19 -16.10
CA GLU A 395 10.22 -9.97 -15.55
C GLU A 395 9.06 -9.08 -15.06
N TRP A 396 9.29 -7.77 -14.90
CA TRP A 396 8.27 -6.84 -14.37
C TRP A 396 7.06 -6.69 -15.30
N ALA A 397 7.26 -6.83 -16.61
CA ALA A 397 6.20 -6.74 -17.61
C ALA A 397 5.30 -7.99 -17.69
N GLY A 398 5.78 -9.13 -17.20
CA GLY A 398 5.07 -10.42 -17.27
C GLY A 398 4.06 -10.64 -16.14
N GLY A 399 4.08 -9.81 -15.12
CA GLY A 399 3.22 -9.94 -13.94
C GLY A 399 1.81 -9.40 -14.16
N GLY A 400 1.03 -10.00 -15.04
CA GLY A 400 -0.39 -9.73 -15.24
C GLY A 400 -1.27 -10.07 -14.03
N VAL A 401 -0.82 -9.71 -12.84
CA VAL A 401 -1.58 -9.91 -11.59
C VAL A 401 -2.51 -8.72 -11.41
N GLY A 402 -3.49 -8.60 -12.32
CA GLY A 402 -4.53 -7.60 -12.19
C GLY A 402 -5.22 -7.71 -10.83
N LYS A 403 -5.21 -6.63 -10.05
CA LYS A 403 -5.94 -6.58 -8.77
C LYS A 403 -7.44 -6.48 -8.96
N VAL A 404 -7.87 -5.85 -10.05
CA VAL A 404 -9.27 -5.72 -10.44
C VAL A 404 -9.63 -6.86 -11.39
N ARG A 405 -10.08 -7.97 -10.82
CA ARG A 405 -10.46 -9.18 -11.56
C ARG A 405 -11.70 -9.82 -10.97
N GLU A 406 -12.41 -10.59 -11.78
CA GLU A 406 -13.46 -11.49 -11.29
C GLU A 406 -12.80 -12.59 -10.44
N GLY A 407 -13.43 -12.95 -9.31
CA GLY A 407 -12.92 -13.99 -8.43
C GLY A 407 -12.83 -15.33 -9.17
N GLY A 408 -11.75 -16.08 -8.97
CA GLY A 408 -11.57 -17.41 -9.54
C GLY A 408 -12.64 -18.40 -9.02
N GLY A 409 -13.31 -19.11 -9.93
CA GLY A 409 -14.40 -20.04 -9.63
C GLY A 409 -13.95 -21.47 -9.28
N GLY A 410 -12.66 -21.72 -9.02
CA GLY A 410 -12.18 -23.06 -8.70
C GLY A 410 -12.56 -23.51 -7.28
N ASP A 411 -12.86 -24.83 -7.11
CA ASP A 411 -13.03 -25.41 -5.79
C ASP A 411 -11.70 -25.46 -5.05
N LEU A 412 -11.76 -25.23 -3.73
CA LEU A 412 -10.61 -25.45 -2.86
C LEU A 412 -10.41 -26.94 -2.61
N PRO A 413 -9.15 -27.42 -2.50
CA PRO A 413 -8.90 -28.74 -1.95
C PRO A 413 -9.57 -28.90 -0.58
N GLU A 414 -10.12 -30.08 -0.32
CA GLU A 414 -10.80 -30.37 0.95
C GLU A 414 -9.90 -30.14 2.15
N SER A 415 -8.63 -30.56 2.06
CA SER A 415 -7.60 -30.35 3.09
C SER A 415 -7.40 -28.87 3.45
N VAL A 416 -7.48 -27.98 2.47
CA VAL A 416 -7.37 -26.52 2.68
C VAL A 416 -8.65 -25.97 3.32
N ARG A 417 -9.81 -26.46 2.89
CA ARG A 417 -11.12 -26.06 3.45
C ARG A 417 -11.21 -26.45 4.92
N GLU A 418 -10.87 -27.69 5.25
CA GLU A 418 -10.84 -28.19 6.63
C GLU A 418 -9.95 -27.30 7.53
N LYS A 419 -8.75 -26.95 7.07
CA LYS A 419 -7.85 -26.06 7.83
C LYS A 419 -8.42 -24.66 8.04
N ILE A 420 -9.10 -24.11 7.03
CA ILE A 420 -9.77 -22.80 7.15
C ILE A 420 -10.86 -22.88 8.23
N ASP A 421 -11.67 -23.94 8.22
CA ASP A 421 -12.76 -24.15 9.17
C ASP A 421 -12.22 -24.43 10.60
N GLU A 422 -11.16 -25.21 10.74
CA GLU A 422 -10.48 -25.46 12.01
C GLU A 422 -9.96 -24.16 12.62
N LYS A 423 -9.28 -23.34 11.84
CA LYS A 423 -8.77 -22.03 12.28
C LYS A 423 -9.89 -21.06 12.63
N TRP A 424 -10.98 -21.06 11.88
CA TRP A 424 -12.17 -20.29 12.24
C TRP A 424 -12.73 -20.75 13.61
N ALA A 425 -12.87 -22.06 13.81
CA ALA A 425 -13.35 -22.61 15.08
C ALA A 425 -12.42 -22.31 16.26
N GLU A 426 -11.11 -22.28 16.03
CA GLU A 426 -10.11 -21.92 17.06
C GLU A 426 -10.20 -20.43 17.46
N VAL A 427 -10.29 -19.52 16.49
CA VAL A 427 -10.08 -18.08 16.73
C VAL A 427 -11.39 -17.30 16.88
N MET A 428 -12.41 -17.59 16.03
CA MET A 428 -13.63 -16.79 15.93
C MET A 428 -14.81 -17.37 16.70
N LYS A 429 -14.93 -18.71 16.76
CA LYS A 429 -16.01 -19.38 17.51
C LYS A 429 -16.02 -19.01 19.00
N PRO A 430 -14.88 -18.91 19.72
CA PRO A 430 -14.87 -18.45 21.12
C PRO A 430 -15.36 -16.99 21.31
N ARG A 431 -15.40 -16.20 20.23
CA ARG A 431 -15.96 -14.85 20.22
C ARG A 431 -17.45 -14.80 19.90
N GLY A 432 -18.12 -15.95 19.81
CA GLY A 432 -19.56 -16.06 19.52
C GLY A 432 -19.88 -16.10 18.03
N PHE A 433 -18.88 -16.36 17.16
CA PHE A 433 -19.08 -16.45 15.72
C PHE A 433 -18.84 -17.89 15.21
N PRO A 434 -19.87 -18.74 15.21
CA PRO A 434 -19.75 -20.12 14.70
C PRO A 434 -19.29 -20.20 13.24
N SER A 435 -19.69 -19.23 12.41
CA SER A 435 -19.33 -19.13 11.00
C SER A 435 -18.98 -17.71 10.59
N TYR A 436 -18.39 -17.55 9.39
CA TYR A 436 -18.17 -16.24 8.78
C TYR A 436 -19.49 -15.47 8.58
N GLN A 437 -20.57 -16.17 8.23
CA GLN A 437 -21.88 -15.56 8.04
C GLN A 437 -22.42 -14.95 9.35
N ASP A 438 -22.22 -15.63 10.49
CA ASP A 438 -22.58 -15.07 11.81
C ASP A 438 -21.76 -13.83 12.14
N PHE A 439 -20.48 -13.85 11.85
CA PHE A 439 -19.60 -12.70 12.03
C PHE A 439 -20.03 -11.51 11.16
N ARG A 440 -20.32 -11.75 9.89
CA ARG A 440 -20.84 -10.74 8.97
C ARG A 440 -22.18 -10.15 9.44
N ALA A 441 -23.10 -11.01 9.90
CA ALA A 441 -24.38 -10.58 10.46
C ALA A 441 -24.19 -9.67 11.69
N ALA A 442 -23.22 -9.99 12.55
CA ALA A 442 -22.90 -9.16 13.72
C ALA A 442 -22.32 -7.78 13.31
N ILE A 443 -21.47 -7.74 12.27
CA ILE A 443 -20.96 -6.49 11.70
C ILE A 443 -22.13 -5.62 11.20
N GLU A 444 -23.04 -6.20 10.42
CA GLU A 444 -24.19 -5.45 9.89
C GLU A 444 -25.11 -4.96 11.03
N ALA A 445 -25.42 -5.81 12.00
CA ALA A 445 -26.22 -5.41 13.15
C ALA A 445 -25.57 -4.26 13.95
N ARG A 446 -24.23 -4.22 14.02
CA ARG A 446 -23.49 -3.11 14.61
C ARG A 446 -23.62 -1.84 13.78
N ASN A 447 -23.47 -1.92 12.45
CA ASN A 447 -23.55 -0.80 11.56
C ASN A 447 -24.95 -0.19 11.51
N VAL A 448 -26.01 -1.02 11.49
CA VAL A 448 -27.42 -0.56 11.58
C VAL A 448 -27.68 0.21 12.88
N ARG A 449 -27.14 -0.25 14.03
CA ARG A 449 -27.25 0.51 15.29
C ARG A 449 -26.50 1.85 15.24
N TRP A 450 -25.47 1.92 14.42
CA TRP A 450 -24.75 3.18 14.22
C TRP A 450 -25.53 4.16 13.34
N ASP A 451 -26.19 3.68 12.29
CA ASP A 451 -27.02 4.50 11.38
C ASP A 451 -28.20 5.18 12.13
N GLN A 452 -28.59 4.65 13.31
CA GLN A 452 -29.70 5.16 14.13
C GLN A 452 -29.29 6.22 15.16
N LYS A 453 -28.00 6.50 15.33
CA LYS A 453 -27.46 7.50 16.25
C LYS A 453 -27.10 8.80 15.53
#